data_feca7162ea96886283d6235dc0fdc839
#
_entry.id   feca7162ea96886283d6235dc0fdc839
#
_cell.length_a   1.000
_cell.length_b   1.000
_cell.length_c   1.000
_cell.angle_alpha   90.00
_cell.angle_beta   90.00
_cell.angle_gamma   90.00
#
_symmetry.space_group_name_H-M   'P 1'
#
loop_
_entity.id
_entity.type
_entity.pdbx_description
1 polymer ?
#
loop_
_entity_poly.entity_id
_entity_poly.type
_entity_poly.pdbx_seq_one_letter_code
_entity_poly.pdbx_strand_id
1 'polypeptide(L)'
;TLDSDFFVGLFSETKDEAFGKLMEALLNQVLQAESTEQLGANNYERSQERSDYRNGTRTRSLTTRIGKIELQVPRHRNVPFKTSLFENYQRNEQALITTMMEMVVQGISTRNVKKVTEELCGESFSKSTVSEICKELDVPIKHFKERLLPEHYPFIIVDAIYLKVREDHRVKSKALFVAIGINNTGHKEVLGFEVYDSEKVNTWKDFFESLKSRGLRGVDIVISDAHAGLVEAIKECFSGSSWQRCQAHFTRNIIDKCPKKYSTGLASELRDMFNATTIEEARRLKESIYDEYQDVANEAMVILDEGFEDSI
;
A
#
# COMPACT_ATOMS: atom_id res chain seq x y z
N THR A 1 17.79 -29.14 -27.53
CA THR A 1 16.65 -29.18 -28.45
C THR A 1 15.49 -29.90 -27.76
N LEU A 2 14.28 -29.36 -27.89
CA LEU A 2 13.06 -30.00 -27.44
C LEU A 2 12.73 -31.13 -28.40
N ASP A 3 13.37 -32.30 -28.20
CA ASP A 3 13.13 -33.51 -28.97
C ASP A 3 12.31 -34.52 -28.18
N SER A 4 11.96 -35.63 -28.84
CA SER A 4 11.11 -36.68 -28.22
C SER A 4 11.74 -37.25 -26.97
N ASP A 5 13.07 -37.41 -26.93
CA ASP A 5 13.79 -38.01 -25.80
C ASP A 5 13.77 -37.07 -24.59
N PHE A 6 13.84 -35.74 -24.82
CA PHE A 6 13.66 -34.73 -23.78
C PHE A 6 12.27 -34.85 -23.12
N PHE A 7 11.19 -34.94 -23.93
CA PHE A 7 9.82 -35.06 -23.38
C PHE A 7 9.62 -36.41 -22.66
N VAL A 8 10.18 -37.50 -23.16
CA VAL A 8 10.11 -38.80 -22.46
C VAL A 8 10.83 -38.72 -21.11
N GLY A 9 11.98 -38.03 -21.04
CA GLY A 9 12.71 -37.82 -19.79
C GLY A 9 11.89 -37.07 -18.73
N LEU A 10 11.05 -36.11 -19.14
CA LEU A 10 10.21 -35.35 -18.20
C LEU A 10 9.15 -36.19 -17.50
N PHE A 11 8.69 -37.30 -18.11
CA PHE A 11 7.67 -38.17 -17.50
C PHE A 11 8.19 -38.97 -16.28
N SER A 12 9.51 -39.07 -16.11
CA SER A 12 10.12 -39.76 -14.96
C SER A 12 10.37 -38.85 -13.76
N GLU A 13 10.07 -37.53 -13.87
CA GLU A 13 10.30 -36.52 -12.84
C GLU A 13 9.02 -36.13 -12.12
N THR A 14 9.16 -35.42 -11.01
CA THR A 14 8.01 -34.75 -10.37
C THR A 14 7.46 -33.65 -11.29
N LYS A 15 6.17 -33.32 -11.15
CA LYS A 15 5.52 -32.33 -12.00
C LYS A 15 6.25 -30.98 -11.99
N ASP A 16 6.73 -30.55 -10.82
CA ASP A 16 7.39 -29.25 -10.65
C ASP A 16 8.79 -29.25 -11.27
N GLU A 17 9.57 -30.32 -11.09
CA GLU A 17 10.88 -30.50 -11.74
C GLU A 17 10.76 -30.56 -13.26
N ALA A 18 9.78 -31.32 -13.77
CA ALA A 18 9.51 -31.44 -15.20
C ALA A 18 9.16 -30.08 -15.81
N PHE A 19 8.30 -29.30 -15.12
CA PHE A 19 7.90 -27.98 -15.60
C PHE A 19 9.05 -26.98 -15.54
N GLY A 20 9.89 -27.02 -14.51
CA GLY A 20 11.10 -26.19 -14.40
C GLY A 20 12.08 -26.46 -15.56
N LYS A 21 12.37 -27.72 -15.86
CA LYS A 21 13.25 -28.14 -16.99
C LYS A 21 12.66 -27.76 -18.34
N LEU A 22 11.37 -27.91 -18.53
CA LEU A 22 10.69 -27.48 -19.76
C LEU A 22 10.83 -25.97 -19.96
N MET A 23 10.58 -25.19 -18.92
CA MET A 23 10.71 -23.74 -18.96
C MET A 23 12.16 -23.31 -19.25
N GLU A 24 13.13 -23.92 -18.58
CA GLU A 24 14.56 -23.68 -18.82
C GLU A 24 14.94 -23.93 -20.28
N ALA A 25 14.49 -25.06 -20.83
CA ALA A 25 14.76 -25.42 -22.23
C ALA A 25 14.10 -24.45 -23.21
N LEU A 26 12.85 -24.04 -22.97
CA LEU A 26 12.13 -23.06 -23.79
C LEU A 26 12.82 -21.71 -23.77
N LEU A 27 13.17 -21.19 -22.59
CA LEU A 27 13.82 -19.88 -22.47
C LEU A 27 15.22 -19.88 -23.08
N ASN A 28 15.97 -20.97 -22.95
CA ASN A 28 17.25 -21.11 -23.63
C ASN A 28 17.10 -21.15 -25.16
N GLN A 29 16.03 -21.72 -25.70
CA GLN A 29 15.73 -21.65 -27.13
C GLN A 29 15.40 -20.24 -27.59
N VAL A 30 14.59 -19.49 -26.81
CA VAL A 30 14.31 -18.08 -27.10
C VAL A 30 15.59 -17.24 -27.13
N LEU A 31 16.47 -17.40 -26.13
CA LEU A 31 17.77 -16.71 -26.09
C LEU A 31 18.63 -17.01 -27.32
N GLN A 32 18.66 -18.25 -27.82
CA GLN A 32 19.36 -18.61 -29.03
C GLN A 32 18.73 -18.02 -30.30
N ALA A 33 17.38 -17.99 -30.36
CA ALA A 33 16.67 -17.36 -31.48
C ALA A 33 16.93 -15.85 -31.53
N GLU A 34 16.81 -15.14 -30.40
CA GLU A 34 17.14 -13.71 -30.30
C GLU A 34 18.62 -13.44 -30.71
N SER A 35 19.54 -14.31 -30.27
CA SER A 35 20.96 -14.21 -30.69
C SER A 35 21.14 -14.39 -32.18
N THR A 36 20.40 -15.31 -32.80
CA THR A 36 20.45 -15.56 -34.25
C THR A 36 19.92 -14.36 -35.04
N GLU A 37 18.83 -13.81 -34.59
CA GLU A 37 18.21 -12.61 -35.17
C GLU A 37 19.14 -11.40 -35.06
N GLN A 38 19.72 -11.12 -33.88
CA GLN A 38 20.63 -10.01 -33.68
C GLN A 38 21.92 -10.12 -34.50
N LEU A 39 22.39 -11.33 -34.76
CA LEU A 39 23.59 -11.58 -35.54
C LEU A 39 23.33 -11.67 -37.05
N GLY A 40 22.10 -11.86 -37.50
CA GLY A 40 21.76 -12.10 -38.89
C GLY A 40 22.32 -13.39 -39.48
N ALA A 41 22.66 -14.37 -38.62
CA ALA A 41 23.26 -15.64 -39.06
C ALA A 41 23.09 -16.76 -38.04
N ASN A 42 22.83 -17.99 -38.53
CA ASN A 42 22.80 -19.20 -37.72
C ASN A 42 24.17 -19.63 -37.21
N ASN A 43 24.18 -20.67 -36.36
CA ASN A 43 25.44 -21.30 -35.94
C ASN A 43 26.19 -21.87 -37.16
N TYR A 44 27.48 -21.55 -37.24
CA TYR A 44 28.40 -21.99 -38.32
C TYR A 44 28.05 -21.49 -39.73
N GLU A 45 27.00 -20.66 -39.90
CA GLU A 45 26.62 -20.11 -41.18
C GLU A 45 27.57 -18.96 -41.58
N ARG A 46 27.97 -18.92 -42.85
CA ARG A 46 28.72 -17.81 -43.46
C ARG A 46 27.74 -16.97 -44.28
N SER A 47 27.24 -15.89 -43.68
CA SER A 47 26.32 -14.94 -44.32
C SER A 47 26.98 -13.56 -44.46
N GLN A 48 26.68 -12.86 -45.57
CA GLN A 48 27.07 -11.46 -45.74
C GLN A 48 26.30 -10.50 -44.86
N GLU A 49 25.16 -10.93 -44.34
CA GLU A 49 24.28 -10.15 -43.42
C GLU A 49 24.71 -10.25 -41.96
N ARG A 50 25.73 -11.06 -41.68
CA ARG A 50 26.23 -11.23 -40.32
C ARG A 50 26.78 -9.94 -39.73
N SER A 51 26.19 -9.46 -38.64
CA SER A 51 26.55 -8.22 -37.95
C SER A 51 27.69 -8.38 -36.93
N ASP A 52 27.82 -9.57 -36.28
CA ASP A 52 28.84 -9.86 -35.26
C ASP A 52 29.06 -11.39 -35.12
N TYR A 53 29.93 -11.78 -34.20
CA TYR A 53 30.29 -13.17 -33.94
C TYR A 53 29.86 -13.62 -32.55
N ARG A 54 29.40 -14.89 -32.47
CA ARG A 54 29.15 -15.55 -31.19
C ARG A 54 30.44 -15.73 -30.40
N ASN A 55 30.40 -15.49 -29.10
CA ASN A 55 31.52 -15.62 -28.17
C ASN A 55 31.15 -16.50 -26.97
N GLY A 56 30.51 -17.66 -27.25
CA GLY A 56 30.04 -18.59 -26.24
C GLY A 56 28.78 -18.14 -25.52
N THR A 57 28.56 -18.74 -24.36
CA THR A 57 27.46 -18.42 -23.47
C THR A 57 27.97 -18.13 -22.05
N ARG A 58 27.16 -17.51 -21.24
CA ARG A 58 27.37 -17.43 -19.78
C ARG A 58 26.16 -18.03 -19.06
N THR A 59 26.41 -18.83 -18.03
CA THR A 59 25.35 -19.32 -17.18
C THR A 59 24.83 -18.20 -16.29
N ARG A 60 23.53 -18.10 -16.21
CA ARG A 60 22.83 -17.13 -15.35
C ARG A 60 21.67 -17.82 -14.66
N SER A 61 21.58 -17.69 -13.34
CA SER A 61 20.41 -18.12 -12.57
C SER A 61 19.32 -17.04 -12.62
N LEU A 62 18.08 -17.48 -12.81
CA LEU A 62 16.89 -16.67 -12.68
C LEU A 62 15.92 -17.36 -11.72
N THR A 63 15.53 -16.69 -10.64
CA THR A 63 14.50 -17.18 -9.71
C THR A 63 13.14 -16.80 -10.25
N THR A 64 12.30 -17.79 -10.49
CA THR A 64 10.93 -17.65 -11.00
C THR A 64 9.93 -18.18 -9.99
N ARG A 65 8.65 -17.93 -10.23
CA ARG A 65 7.54 -18.49 -9.43
C ARG A 65 7.44 -20.02 -9.43
N ILE A 66 8.19 -20.70 -10.30
CA ILE A 66 8.26 -22.17 -10.40
C ILE A 66 9.61 -22.72 -9.90
N GLY A 67 10.41 -21.89 -9.25
CA GLY A 67 11.75 -22.26 -8.77
C GLY A 67 12.87 -21.56 -9.55
N LYS A 68 14.08 -21.98 -9.25
CA LYS A 68 15.31 -21.44 -9.86
C LYS A 68 15.62 -22.20 -11.14
N ILE A 69 15.84 -21.44 -12.22
CA ILE A 69 16.25 -21.98 -13.53
C ILE A 69 17.62 -21.44 -13.93
N GLU A 70 18.36 -22.19 -14.75
CA GLU A 70 19.67 -21.83 -15.28
C GLU A 70 19.59 -21.49 -16.76
N LEU A 71 19.91 -20.27 -17.11
CA LEU A 71 19.86 -19.77 -18.48
C LEU A 71 21.27 -19.68 -19.06
N GLN A 72 21.42 -20.14 -20.31
CA GLN A 72 22.66 -20.07 -21.11
C GLN A 72 22.60 -18.83 -21.99
N VAL A 73 22.92 -17.66 -21.38
CA VAL A 73 22.83 -16.37 -22.06
C VAL A 73 23.91 -16.22 -23.10
N PRO A 74 23.58 -16.01 -24.39
CA PRO A 74 24.56 -15.81 -25.45
C PRO A 74 25.48 -14.62 -25.20
N ARG A 75 26.71 -14.72 -25.69
CA ARG A 75 27.66 -13.62 -25.70
C ARG A 75 28.10 -13.36 -27.17
N HIS A 76 28.11 -12.08 -27.54
CA HIS A 76 28.63 -11.62 -28.81
C HIS A 76 30.01 -10.97 -28.60
N ARG A 77 30.80 -10.88 -29.66
CA ARG A 77 32.19 -10.44 -29.56
C ARG A 77 32.32 -8.93 -29.36
N ASN A 78 31.60 -8.14 -30.15
CA ASN A 78 31.72 -6.69 -30.18
C ASN A 78 30.48 -5.97 -29.63
N VAL A 79 29.28 -6.46 -29.94
CA VAL A 79 28.01 -5.86 -29.53
C VAL A 79 27.42 -6.66 -28.37
N PRO A 80 27.06 -6.05 -27.25
CA PRO A 80 26.39 -6.77 -26.15
C PRO A 80 25.10 -7.42 -26.61
N PHE A 81 24.88 -8.71 -26.30
CA PHE A 81 23.63 -9.40 -26.50
C PHE A 81 22.54 -8.76 -25.63
N LYS A 82 21.37 -8.50 -26.21
CA LYS A 82 20.17 -8.00 -25.53
C LYS A 82 19.05 -9.03 -25.64
N THR A 83 18.21 -9.15 -24.62
CA THR A 83 17.08 -10.05 -24.59
C THR A 83 15.83 -9.35 -24.09
N SER A 84 14.68 -9.78 -24.58
CA SER A 84 13.36 -9.35 -24.08
C SER A 84 12.93 -10.08 -22.81
N LEU A 85 13.59 -11.20 -22.47
CA LEU A 85 13.18 -12.06 -21.34
C LEU A 85 13.46 -11.46 -19.97
N PHE A 86 14.50 -10.62 -19.84
CA PHE A 86 14.90 -9.99 -18.58
C PHE A 86 15.82 -8.80 -18.80
N GLU A 87 15.81 -7.89 -17.85
CA GLU A 87 16.75 -6.75 -17.85
C GLU A 87 18.16 -7.14 -17.37
N ASN A 88 19.12 -6.28 -17.64
CA ASN A 88 20.49 -6.45 -17.14
C ASN A 88 20.47 -6.48 -15.60
N TYR A 89 21.17 -7.49 -15.04
CA TYR A 89 21.28 -7.75 -13.60
C TYR A 89 20.00 -8.20 -12.89
N GLN A 90 18.87 -8.33 -13.56
CA GLN A 90 17.65 -8.90 -12.98
C GLN A 90 17.88 -10.37 -12.61
N ARG A 91 17.69 -10.72 -11.32
CA ARG A 91 17.88 -12.09 -10.78
C ARG A 91 16.58 -12.82 -10.53
N ASN A 92 15.48 -12.10 -10.49
CA ASN A 92 14.16 -12.63 -10.16
C ASN A 92 13.20 -12.31 -11.30
N GLU A 93 12.21 -13.19 -11.50
CA GLU A 93 11.11 -12.95 -12.42
C GLU A 93 10.29 -11.72 -11.97
N GLN A 94 9.93 -10.84 -12.89
CA GLN A 94 9.18 -9.62 -12.55
C GLN A 94 7.82 -9.94 -11.90
N ALA A 95 7.13 -10.99 -12.34
CA ALA A 95 5.88 -11.42 -11.74
C ALA A 95 6.04 -11.84 -10.28
N LEU A 96 7.16 -12.48 -9.91
CA LEU A 96 7.48 -12.85 -8.54
C LEU A 96 7.76 -11.59 -7.69
N ILE A 97 8.51 -10.62 -8.23
CA ILE A 97 8.78 -9.34 -7.59
C ILE A 97 7.46 -8.60 -7.30
N THR A 98 6.61 -8.46 -8.32
CA THR A 98 5.30 -7.81 -8.17
C THR A 98 4.42 -8.53 -7.13
N THR A 99 4.43 -9.86 -7.12
CA THR A 99 3.69 -10.64 -6.13
C THR A 99 4.20 -10.38 -4.71
N MET A 100 5.51 -10.33 -4.49
CA MET A 100 6.08 -10.02 -3.17
C MET A 100 5.73 -8.60 -2.72
N MET A 101 5.78 -7.62 -3.61
CA MET A 101 5.35 -6.25 -3.31
C MET A 101 3.87 -6.20 -2.93
N GLU A 102 3.02 -6.87 -3.70
CA GLU A 102 1.58 -6.94 -3.41
C GLU A 102 1.29 -7.58 -2.06
N MET A 103 1.97 -8.67 -1.71
CA MET A 103 1.85 -9.29 -0.37
C MET A 103 2.17 -8.27 0.74
N VAL A 104 3.20 -7.44 0.58
CA VAL A 104 3.56 -6.42 1.57
C VAL A 104 2.51 -5.31 1.64
N VAL A 105 2.01 -4.85 0.48
CA VAL A 105 0.92 -3.86 0.39
C VAL A 105 -0.34 -4.36 1.10
N GLN A 106 -0.65 -5.66 0.98
CA GLN A 106 -1.76 -6.32 1.69
C GLN A 106 -1.47 -6.57 3.18
N GLY A 107 -0.37 -6.07 3.71
CA GLY A 107 -0.03 -6.14 5.13
C GLY A 107 0.66 -7.44 5.58
N ILE A 108 1.09 -8.29 4.64
CA ILE A 108 1.86 -9.49 4.96
C ILE A 108 3.27 -9.08 5.39
N SER A 109 3.68 -9.47 6.59
CA SER A 109 5.02 -9.14 7.09
C SER A 109 6.11 -9.75 6.20
N THR A 110 7.27 -9.09 6.08
CA THR A 110 8.43 -9.58 5.30
C THR A 110 8.90 -10.98 5.73
N ARG A 111 8.63 -11.36 7.00
CA ARG A 111 8.89 -12.73 7.50
C ARG A 111 7.93 -13.75 6.89
N ASN A 112 6.65 -13.39 6.76
CA ASN A 112 5.65 -14.26 6.18
C ASN A 112 5.78 -14.32 4.65
N VAL A 113 6.15 -13.24 3.99
CA VAL A 113 6.51 -13.24 2.55
C VAL A 113 7.60 -14.28 2.30
N LYS A 114 8.67 -14.33 3.13
CA LYS A 114 9.71 -15.35 3.03
C LYS A 114 9.13 -16.78 3.09
N LYS A 115 8.23 -17.07 4.03
CA LYS A 115 7.62 -18.39 4.16
C LYS A 115 6.78 -18.76 2.94
N VAL A 116 5.95 -17.82 2.47
CA VAL A 116 5.09 -18.05 1.31
C VAL A 116 5.92 -18.32 0.05
N THR A 117 6.99 -17.56 -0.19
CA THR A 117 7.86 -17.76 -1.35
C THR A 117 8.63 -19.10 -1.26
N GLU A 118 9.05 -19.51 -0.07
CA GLU A 118 9.71 -20.78 0.17
C GLU A 118 8.78 -21.97 -0.16
N GLU A 119 7.50 -21.88 0.21
CA GLU A 119 6.49 -22.89 -0.11
C GLU A 119 6.06 -22.89 -1.58
N LEU A 120 5.99 -21.71 -2.23
CA LEU A 120 5.52 -21.60 -3.60
C LEU A 120 6.57 -21.94 -4.65
N CYS A 121 7.81 -21.52 -4.47
CA CYS A 121 8.85 -21.68 -5.48
C CYS A 121 10.15 -22.31 -4.96
N GLY A 122 10.15 -22.85 -3.74
CA GLY A 122 11.32 -23.49 -3.14
C GLY A 122 12.46 -22.53 -2.79
N GLU A 123 12.29 -21.21 -3.03
CA GLU A 123 13.31 -20.20 -2.82
C GLU A 123 12.97 -19.29 -1.66
N SER A 124 13.98 -19.01 -0.85
CA SER A 124 13.84 -18.24 0.38
C SER A 124 14.45 -16.85 0.22
N PHE A 125 13.59 -15.83 0.16
CA PHE A 125 14.05 -14.44 0.11
C PHE A 125 14.35 -13.91 1.51
N SER A 126 15.50 -13.24 1.68
CA SER A 126 15.84 -12.59 2.94
C SER A 126 14.90 -11.40 3.19
N LYS A 127 14.72 -11.02 4.46
CA LYS A 127 13.94 -9.82 4.83
C LYS A 127 14.49 -8.56 4.17
N SER A 128 15.82 -8.47 4.05
CA SER A 128 16.49 -7.34 3.39
C SER A 128 16.17 -7.31 1.89
N THR A 129 16.16 -8.47 1.22
CA THR A 129 15.79 -8.56 -0.20
C THR A 129 14.34 -8.12 -0.43
N VAL A 130 13.40 -8.60 0.39
CA VAL A 130 11.99 -8.18 0.29
C VAL A 130 11.86 -6.67 0.55
N SER A 131 12.56 -6.16 1.56
CA SER A 131 12.56 -4.71 1.86
C SER A 131 13.17 -3.89 0.71
N GLU A 132 14.18 -4.41 0.03
CA GLU A 132 14.81 -3.73 -1.11
C GLU A 132 13.91 -3.72 -2.34
N ILE A 133 13.24 -4.82 -2.62
CA ILE A 133 12.21 -4.90 -3.66
C ILE A 133 11.09 -3.87 -3.40
N CYS A 134 10.64 -3.75 -2.14
CA CYS A 134 9.61 -2.78 -1.78
C CYS A 134 10.02 -1.30 -1.98
N LYS A 135 11.32 -0.98 -2.13
CA LYS A 135 11.75 0.38 -2.49
C LYS A 135 11.28 0.81 -3.89
N GLU A 136 10.96 -0.14 -4.75
CA GLU A 136 10.34 0.19 -6.05
C GLU A 136 8.98 0.91 -5.89
N LEU A 137 8.31 0.73 -4.73
CA LEU A 137 7.09 1.45 -4.38
C LEU A 137 7.33 2.94 -4.03
N ASP A 138 8.57 3.33 -3.73
CA ASP A 138 8.89 4.71 -3.34
C ASP A 138 8.58 5.71 -4.48
N VAL A 139 8.78 5.31 -5.74
CA VAL A 139 8.51 6.16 -6.91
C VAL A 139 7.02 6.45 -7.06
N PRO A 140 6.10 5.46 -7.15
CA PRO A 140 4.67 5.73 -7.22
C PRO A 140 4.13 6.45 -5.96
N ILE A 141 4.67 6.15 -4.77
CA ILE A 141 4.31 6.86 -3.53
C ILE A 141 4.71 8.34 -3.62
N LYS A 142 5.91 8.63 -4.10
CA LYS A 142 6.36 10.02 -4.30
C LYS A 142 5.46 10.75 -5.28
N HIS A 143 5.15 10.16 -6.44
CA HIS A 143 4.23 10.75 -7.43
C HIS A 143 2.84 11.01 -6.82
N PHE A 144 2.32 10.08 -6.03
CA PHE A 144 1.06 10.26 -5.34
C PHE A 144 1.10 11.44 -4.36
N LYS A 145 2.17 11.55 -3.57
CA LYS A 145 2.35 12.62 -2.58
C LYS A 145 2.53 14.01 -3.22
N GLU A 146 3.10 14.07 -4.43
CA GLU A 146 3.38 15.31 -5.15
C GLU A 146 2.30 15.69 -6.18
N ARG A 147 1.30 14.83 -6.42
CA ARG A 147 0.26 15.09 -7.41
C ARG A 147 -0.56 16.33 -7.07
N LEU A 148 -1.00 17.05 -8.08
CA LEU A 148 -1.89 18.19 -7.92
C LEU A 148 -3.28 17.74 -7.44
N LEU A 149 -3.94 18.61 -6.69
CA LEU A 149 -5.32 18.45 -6.19
C LEU A 149 -6.22 19.48 -6.89
N PRO A 150 -6.62 19.26 -8.16
CA PRO A 150 -7.30 20.29 -8.98
C PRO A 150 -8.77 20.44 -8.64
N GLU A 151 -9.37 19.48 -7.94
CA GLU A 151 -10.80 19.50 -7.61
C GLU A 151 -11.11 20.29 -6.35
N HIS A 152 -12.37 20.67 -6.20
CA HIS A 152 -12.91 21.22 -4.97
C HIS A 152 -13.32 20.09 -4.03
N TYR A 153 -12.89 20.18 -2.79
CA TYR A 153 -13.24 19.22 -1.74
C TYR A 153 -13.95 19.96 -0.60
N PRO A 154 -15.29 20.11 -0.69
CA PRO A 154 -16.05 20.81 0.36
C PRO A 154 -15.95 20.12 1.71
N PHE A 155 -15.73 18.81 1.74
CA PHE A 155 -15.52 18.05 2.97
C PHE A 155 -14.17 17.37 2.97
N ILE A 156 -13.42 17.55 4.06
CA ILE A 156 -12.20 16.77 4.31
C ILE A 156 -12.31 16.05 5.66
N ILE A 157 -11.83 14.82 5.68
CA ILE A 157 -11.71 14.01 6.88
C ILE A 157 -10.23 13.83 7.15
N VAL A 158 -9.78 14.17 8.35
CA VAL A 158 -8.37 14.03 8.75
C VAL A 158 -8.26 13.19 10.01
N ASP A 159 -7.23 12.34 10.04
CA ASP A 159 -6.98 11.42 11.15
C ASP A 159 -5.50 11.12 11.30
N ALA A 160 -5.08 10.68 12.48
CA ALA A 160 -3.73 10.23 12.77
C ALA A 160 -3.71 8.81 13.30
N ILE A 161 -2.90 7.96 12.67
CA ILE A 161 -2.71 6.57 13.07
C ILE A 161 -1.31 6.40 13.65
N TYR A 162 -1.20 5.89 14.89
CA TYR A 162 0.10 5.64 15.50
C TYR A 162 0.67 4.28 15.10
N LEU A 163 1.83 4.32 14.43
CA LEU A 163 2.56 3.15 13.99
C LEU A 163 3.85 2.96 14.79
N LYS A 164 4.13 1.71 15.17
CA LYS A 164 5.41 1.36 15.79
C LYS A 164 6.43 1.04 14.72
N VAL A 165 7.42 1.90 14.53
CA VAL A 165 8.52 1.73 13.58
C VAL A 165 9.84 1.51 14.30
N ARG A 166 10.74 0.73 13.69
CA ARG A 166 12.09 0.54 14.21
C ARG A 166 13.03 1.55 13.53
N GLU A 167 13.56 2.46 14.32
CA GLU A 167 14.50 3.49 13.90
C GLU A 167 15.66 3.53 14.89
N ASP A 168 16.91 3.60 14.45
CA ASP A 168 18.13 3.62 15.28
C ASP A 168 18.15 2.52 16.36
N HIS A 169 17.80 1.28 15.94
CA HIS A 169 17.72 0.09 16.81
C HIS A 169 16.67 0.15 17.93
N ARG A 170 15.83 1.18 17.98
CA ARG A 170 14.74 1.35 18.95
C ARG A 170 13.37 1.32 18.25
N VAL A 171 12.36 0.90 19.00
CA VAL A 171 10.98 1.00 18.54
C VAL A 171 10.46 2.37 18.96
N LYS A 172 10.14 3.21 17.97
CA LYS A 172 9.53 4.54 18.16
C LYS A 172 8.08 4.51 17.68
N SER A 173 7.23 5.27 18.34
CA SER A 173 5.88 5.53 17.84
C SER A 173 5.92 6.72 16.89
N LYS A 174 5.38 6.57 15.68
CA LYS A 174 5.25 7.64 14.68
C LYS A 174 3.78 7.85 14.36
N ALA A 175 3.39 9.06 14.11
CA ALA A 175 2.04 9.41 13.70
C ALA A 175 1.97 9.46 12.17
N LEU A 176 1.14 8.62 11.57
CA LEU A 176 0.78 8.69 10.16
C LEU A 176 -0.47 9.55 10.03
N PHE A 177 -0.33 10.75 9.48
CA PHE A 177 -1.44 11.63 9.16
C PHE A 177 -2.04 11.26 7.82
N VAL A 178 -3.36 11.25 7.73
CA VAL A 178 -4.11 10.95 6.52
C VAL A 178 -5.18 12.00 6.32
N ALA A 179 -5.34 12.48 5.09
CA ALA A 179 -6.45 13.33 4.69
C ALA A 179 -7.23 12.69 3.55
N ILE A 180 -8.55 12.62 3.71
CA ILE A 180 -9.51 12.14 2.71
C ILE A 180 -10.39 13.33 2.32
N GLY A 181 -10.50 13.62 1.03
CA GLY A 181 -11.43 14.61 0.50
C GLY A 181 -12.68 13.95 -0.06
N ILE A 182 -13.80 14.66 0.03
CA ILE A 182 -15.05 14.33 -0.64
C ILE A 182 -15.34 15.48 -1.59
N ASN A 183 -15.37 15.20 -2.89
CA ASN A 183 -15.63 16.22 -3.90
C ASN A 183 -17.12 16.52 -4.06
N ASN A 184 -17.46 17.50 -4.93
CA ASN A 184 -18.84 17.92 -5.19
C ASN A 184 -19.76 16.83 -5.75
N THR A 185 -19.20 15.73 -6.26
CA THR A 185 -19.97 14.57 -6.74
C THR A 185 -20.16 13.49 -5.67
N GLY A 186 -19.63 13.71 -4.46
CA GLY A 186 -19.66 12.75 -3.35
C GLY A 186 -18.58 11.66 -3.43
N HIS A 187 -17.65 11.75 -4.40
CA HIS A 187 -16.54 10.80 -4.51
C HIS A 187 -15.50 11.05 -3.43
N LYS A 188 -15.06 9.97 -2.77
CA LYS A 188 -14.02 10.00 -1.74
C LYS A 188 -12.67 9.70 -2.34
N GLU A 189 -11.67 10.50 -1.97
CA GLU A 189 -10.30 10.36 -2.44
C GLU A 189 -9.30 10.62 -1.31
N VAL A 190 -8.23 9.83 -1.23
CA VAL A 190 -7.11 10.14 -0.33
C VAL A 190 -6.32 11.29 -0.92
N LEU A 191 -6.34 12.44 -0.24
CA LEU A 191 -5.63 13.66 -0.68
C LEU A 191 -4.14 13.59 -0.40
N GLY A 192 -3.77 12.99 0.72
CA GLY A 192 -2.39 12.83 1.11
C GLY A 192 -2.22 12.09 2.43
N PHE A 193 -0.99 11.70 2.67
CA PHE A 193 -0.54 11.14 3.94
C PHE A 193 0.90 11.55 4.21
N GLU A 194 1.26 11.67 5.49
CA GLU A 194 2.63 12.01 5.91
C GLU A 194 2.93 11.39 7.28
N VAL A 195 4.20 11.09 7.54
CA VAL A 195 4.64 10.50 8.80
C VAL A 195 5.39 11.53 9.62
N TYR A 196 4.95 11.74 10.84
CA TYR A 196 5.55 12.66 11.80
C TYR A 196 5.96 11.95 13.10
N ASP A 197 6.84 12.56 13.87
CA ASP A 197 7.27 12.02 15.16
C ASP A 197 6.18 12.10 16.23
N SER A 198 5.30 13.07 16.11
CA SER A 198 4.22 13.30 17.07
C SER A 198 3.14 14.17 16.48
N GLU A 199 1.97 14.10 17.09
CA GLU A 199 0.80 14.90 16.76
C GLU A 199 0.83 16.22 17.55
N LYS A 200 1.21 17.31 16.87
CA LYS A 200 1.30 18.68 17.41
C LYS A 200 0.67 19.66 16.44
N VAL A 201 0.31 20.84 16.93
CA VAL A 201 -0.23 21.94 16.11
C VAL A 201 0.64 22.20 14.88
N ASN A 202 1.95 22.35 15.06
CA ASN A 202 2.85 22.67 13.95
C ASN A 202 2.93 21.53 12.91
N THR A 203 2.96 20.25 13.32
CA THR A 203 2.99 19.14 12.38
C THR A 203 1.69 19.01 11.58
N TRP A 204 0.54 19.33 12.18
CA TRP A 204 -0.72 19.43 11.45
C TRP A 204 -0.72 20.61 10.48
N LYS A 205 -0.21 21.76 10.88
CA LYS A 205 -0.06 22.91 9.96
C LYS A 205 0.81 22.58 8.76
N ASP A 206 1.99 21.99 8.99
CA ASP A 206 2.89 21.58 7.90
C ASP A 206 2.18 20.63 6.93
N PHE A 207 1.41 19.68 7.45
CA PHE A 207 0.63 18.76 6.63
C PHE A 207 -0.46 19.48 5.83
N PHE A 208 -1.23 20.37 6.42
CA PHE A 208 -2.26 21.14 5.73
C PHE A 208 -1.68 22.08 4.68
N GLU A 209 -0.58 22.75 4.97
CA GLU A 209 0.10 23.59 4.00
C GLU A 209 0.65 22.78 2.81
N SER A 210 1.12 21.56 3.04
CA SER A 210 1.50 20.65 1.95
C SER A 210 0.33 20.32 1.03
N LEU A 211 -0.88 20.09 1.57
CA LEU A 211 -2.08 19.85 0.77
C LEU A 211 -2.50 21.11 -0.02
N LYS A 212 -2.47 22.26 0.61
CA LYS A 212 -2.79 23.54 -0.04
C LYS A 212 -1.81 23.89 -1.16
N SER A 213 -0.51 23.69 -0.96
CA SER A 213 0.51 23.92 -1.99
C SER A 213 0.30 23.06 -3.24
N ARG A 214 -0.37 21.91 -3.09
CA ARG A 214 -0.78 21.02 -4.17
C ARG A 214 -2.14 21.38 -4.80
N GLY A 215 -2.82 22.41 -4.30
CA GLY A 215 -4.06 22.93 -4.86
C GLY A 215 -5.32 22.66 -4.06
N LEU A 216 -5.24 22.08 -2.84
CA LEU A 216 -6.41 21.91 -1.98
C LEU A 216 -7.11 23.25 -1.71
N ARG A 217 -8.38 23.34 -2.04
CA ARG A 217 -9.21 24.54 -1.91
C ARG A 217 -10.69 24.21 -1.82
N GLY A 218 -11.49 25.20 -1.43
CA GLY A 218 -12.95 25.06 -1.35
C GLY A 218 -13.39 24.09 -0.25
N VAL A 219 -12.68 24.11 0.88
CA VAL A 219 -13.02 23.31 2.06
C VAL A 219 -14.06 24.07 2.88
N ASP A 220 -15.25 23.50 3.02
CA ASP A 220 -16.34 24.05 3.83
C ASP A 220 -16.35 23.42 5.24
N ILE A 221 -16.10 22.12 5.33
CA ILE A 221 -16.11 21.38 6.59
C ILE A 221 -14.87 20.49 6.72
N VAL A 222 -14.22 20.59 7.88
CA VAL A 222 -13.13 19.69 8.29
C VAL A 222 -13.60 18.77 9.41
N ILE A 223 -13.59 17.48 9.16
CA ILE A 223 -14.00 16.44 10.11
C ILE A 223 -12.76 15.80 10.73
N SER A 224 -12.68 15.79 12.06
CA SER A 224 -11.55 15.16 12.76
C SER A 224 -11.97 14.65 14.15
N ASP A 225 -11.05 13.96 14.84
CA ASP A 225 -11.18 13.79 16.28
C ASP A 225 -11.04 15.14 17.01
N ALA A 226 -11.32 15.16 18.33
CA ALA A 226 -11.26 16.36 19.16
C ALA A 226 -9.86 16.57 19.79
N HIS A 227 -8.78 16.12 19.14
CA HIS A 227 -7.42 16.40 19.61
C HIS A 227 -7.12 17.91 19.54
N ALA A 228 -6.80 18.53 20.69
CA ALA A 228 -6.71 19.98 20.80
C ALA A 228 -5.75 20.60 19.77
N GLY A 229 -4.57 19.99 19.57
CA GLY A 229 -3.60 20.48 18.59
C GLY A 229 -4.07 20.39 17.14
N LEU A 230 -4.89 19.38 16.81
CA LEU A 230 -5.49 19.24 15.48
C LEU A 230 -6.58 20.31 15.26
N VAL A 231 -7.48 20.47 16.22
CA VAL A 231 -8.57 21.47 16.14
C VAL A 231 -7.99 22.89 16.02
N GLU A 232 -6.92 23.21 16.77
CA GLU A 232 -6.24 24.49 16.67
C GLU A 232 -5.63 24.71 15.27
N ALA A 233 -4.93 23.69 14.74
CA ALA A 233 -4.34 23.76 13.40
C ALA A 233 -5.41 23.92 12.30
N ILE A 234 -6.58 23.25 12.44
CA ILE A 234 -7.71 23.39 11.52
C ILE A 234 -8.22 24.84 11.51
N LYS A 235 -8.47 25.41 12.69
CA LYS A 235 -8.95 26.80 12.81
C LYS A 235 -8.01 27.80 12.17
N GLU A 236 -6.70 27.60 12.30
CA GLU A 236 -5.71 28.51 11.72
C GLU A 236 -5.52 28.28 10.20
N CYS A 237 -5.48 27.02 9.75
CA CYS A 237 -5.21 26.72 8.35
C CYS A 237 -6.46 26.84 7.46
N PHE A 238 -7.64 26.60 7.96
CA PHE A 238 -8.90 26.63 7.20
C PHE A 238 -9.85 27.71 7.74
N SER A 239 -9.36 28.96 7.77
CA SER A 239 -10.18 30.10 8.16
C SER A 239 -11.39 30.24 7.23
N GLY A 240 -12.59 30.13 7.77
CA GLY A 240 -13.86 30.13 7.02
C GLY A 240 -14.49 28.76 6.81
N SER A 241 -13.81 27.68 7.15
CA SER A 241 -14.38 26.33 7.21
C SER A 241 -14.94 26.05 8.60
N SER A 242 -16.00 25.24 8.68
CA SER A 242 -16.50 24.71 9.95
C SER A 242 -15.69 23.48 10.35
N TRP A 243 -15.45 23.33 11.64
CA TRP A 243 -14.93 22.07 12.19
C TRP A 243 -16.08 21.23 12.71
N GLN A 244 -16.05 19.91 12.41
CA GLN A 244 -16.98 18.93 12.93
C GLN A 244 -16.23 17.79 13.61
N ARG A 245 -16.66 17.41 14.80
CA ARG A 245 -16.09 16.28 15.52
C ARG A 245 -16.47 14.96 14.84
N CYS A 246 -15.51 14.08 14.62
CA CYS A 246 -15.75 12.77 14.03
C CYS A 246 -16.66 11.91 14.90
N GLN A 247 -17.86 11.63 14.41
CA GLN A 247 -18.88 10.84 15.12
C GLN A 247 -18.39 9.44 15.51
N ALA A 248 -17.55 8.80 14.67
CA ALA A 248 -17.01 7.47 14.96
C ALA A 248 -16.05 7.50 16.18
N HIS A 249 -15.15 8.48 16.24
CA HIS A 249 -14.26 8.66 17.40
C HIS A 249 -15.05 9.10 18.63
N PHE A 250 -16.00 9.98 18.46
CA PHE A 250 -16.85 10.45 19.54
C PHE A 250 -17.66 9.32 20.17
N THR A 251 -18.33 8.50 19.35
CA THR A 251 -19.05 7.30 19.83
C THR A 251 -18.11 6.36 20.58
N ARG A 252 -16.89 6.12 20.06
CA ARG A 252 -15.91 5.28 20.76
C ARG A 252 -15.56 5.86 22.13
N ASN A 253 -15.28 7.16 22.21
CA ASN A 253 -14.93 7.82 23.47
C ASN A 253 -16.04 7.69 24.52
N ILE A 254 -17.30 7.80 24.10
CA ILE A 254 -18.47 7.60 24.98
C ILE A 254 -18.54 6.15 25.46
N ILE A 255 -18.45 5.19 24.53
CA ILE A 255 -18.56 3.75 24.82
C ILE A 255 -17.40 3.27 25.72
N ASP A 256 -16.20 3.78 25.54
CA ASP A 256 -15.02 3.42 26.37
C ASP A 256 -15.19 3.82 27.84
N LYS A 257 -16.09 4.77 28.14
CA LYS A 257 -16.45 5.18 29.51
C LYS A 257 -17.73 4.53 30.04
N CYS A 258 -18.39 3.74 29.21
CA CYS A 258 -19.60 3.02 29.60
C CYS A 258 -19.24 1.61 30.13
N PRO A 259 -19.82 1.16 31.25
CA PRO A 259 -19.66 -0.21 31.71
C PRO A 259 -20.11 -1.22 30.65
N LYS A 260 -19.31 -2.31 30.44
CA LYS A 260 -19.55 -3.33 29.40
C LYS A 260 -20.98 -3.85 29.33
N LYS A 261 -21.67 -3.94 30.47
CA LYS A 261 -23.06 -4.42 30.54
C LYS A 261 -24.01 -3.56 29.69
N TYR A 262 -23.77 -2.26 29.59
CA TYR A 262 -24.62 -1.29 28.92
C TYR A 262 -24.13 -0.83 27.57
N SER A 263 -22.86 -1.14 27.23
CA SER A 263 -22.16 -0.62 26.04
C SER A 263 -22.85 -0.95 24.71
N THR A 264 -23.48 -2.14 24.59
CA THR A 264 -24.17 -2.54 23.36
C THR A 264 -25.46 -1.77 23.14
N GLY A 265 -26.25 -1.57 24.21
CA GLY A 265 -27.47 -0.75 24.17
C GLY A 265 -27.15 0.69 23.79
N LEU A 266 -26.27 1.31 24.59
CA LEU A 266 -25.82 2.68 24.34
C LEU A 266 -25.28 2.89 22.92
N ALA A 267 -24.49 1.93 22.38
CA ALA A 267 -23.97 2.03 21.01
C ALA A 267 -25.08 2.01 19.96
N SER A 268 -26.16 1.27 20.17
CA SER A 268 -27.31 1.26 19.27
C SER A 268 -28.05 2.60 19.30
N GLU A 269 -28.30 3.13 20.49
CA GLU A 269 -29.02 4.40 20.66
C GLU A 269 -28.20 5.59 20.12
N LEU A 270 -26.87 5.63 20.36
CA LEU A 270 -26.00 6.64 19.76
C LEU A 270 -26.04 6.57 18.23
N ARG A 271 -26.13 5.37 17.65
CA ARG A 271 -26.27 5.22 16.19
C ARG A 271 -27.59 5.80 15.71
N ASP A 272 -28.69 5.54 16.42
CA ASP A 272 -30.00 6.05 16.04
C ASP A 272 -30.04 7.58 16.17
N MET A 273 -29.41 8.14 17.21
CA MET A 273 -29.25 9.58 17.41
C MET A 273 -28.47 10.24 16.25
N PHE A 274 -27.34 9.66 15.81
CA PHE A 274 -26.56 10.21 14.69
C PHE A 274 -27.19 9.97 13.32
N ASN A 275 -28.15 9.06 13.20
CA ASN A 275 -28.93 8.82 11.99
C ASN A 275 -30.27 9.60 11.99
N ALA A 276 -30.55 10.41 13.00
CA ALA A 276 -31.75 11.23 13.04
C ALA A 276 -31.85 12.16 11.82
N THR A 277 -33.04 12.35 11.32
CA THR A 277 -33.25 13.13 10.08
C THR A 277 -33.27 14.64 10.33
N THR A 278 -33.45 15.06 11.57
CA THR A 278 -33.44 16.46 11.98
C THR A 278 -32.61 16.65 13.25
N ILE A 279 -32.09 17.86 13.43
CA ILE A 279 -31.30 18.22 14.62
C ILE A 279 -32.16 18.18 15.89
N GLU A 280 -33.44 18.53 15.79
CA GLU A 280 -34.39 18.47 16.90
C GLU A 280 -34.61 17.03 17.37
N GLU A 281 -34.70 16.10 16.43
CA GLU A 281 -34.80 14.68 16.75
C GLU A 281 -33.51 14.15 17.37
N ALA A 282 -32.37 14.52 16.86
CA ALA A 282 -31.06 14.14 17.43
C ALA A 282 -30.91 14.65 18.85
N ARG A 283 -31.31 15.89 19.14
CA ARG A 283 -31.32 16.46 20.50
C ARG A 283 -32.26 15.71 21.43
N ARG A 284 -33.45 15.39 20.95
CA ARG A 284 -34.42 14.62 21.75
C ARG A 284 -33.91 13.23 22.12
N LEU A 285 -33.28 12.55 21.15
CA LEU A 285 -32.65 11.25 21.39
C LEU A 285 -31.47 11.37 22.36
N LYS A 286 -30.62 12.40 22.21
CA LYS A 286 -29.56 12.70 23.16
C LYS A 286 -30.06 12.84 24.59
N GLU A 287 -31.16 13.61 24.83
CA GLU A 287 -31.74 13.77 26.15
C GLU A 287 -32.28 12.43 26.71
N SER A 288 -32.94 11.62 25.85
CA SER A 288 -33.41 10.28 26.25
C SER A 288 -32.26 9.37 26.67
N ILE A 289 -31.14 9.36 25.92
CA ILE A 289 -29.93 8.60 26.25
C ILE A 289 -29.34 9.11 27.58
N TYR A 290 -29.27 10.41 27.76
CA TYR A 290 -28.72 11.00 28.98
C TYR A 290 -29.56 10.57 30.22
N ASP A 291 -30.87 10.66 30.16
CA ASP A 291 -31.75 10.28 31.23
C ASP A 291 -31.68 8.78 31.59
N GLU A 292 -31.50 7.91 30.57
CA GLU A 292 -31.42 6.48 30.78
C GLU A 292 -30.08 6.04 31.40
N TYR A 293 -28.97 6.68 30.98
CA TYR A 293 -27.62 6.20 31.35
C TYR A 293 -26.92 7.04 32.41
N GLN A 294 -27.40 8.21 32.82
CA GLN A 294 -26.74 9.10 33.78
C GLN A 294 -26.37 8.42 35.12
N ASP A 295 -27.21 7.55 35.63
CA ASP A 295 -26.99 6.88 36.92
C ASP A 295 -25.98 5.71 36.82
N VAL A 296 -25.83 5.10 35.62
CA VAL A 296 -25.04 3.89 35.42
C VAL A 296 -23.78 4.12 34.63
N ALA A 297 -23.68 5.21 33.87
CA ALA A 297 -22.57 5.57 33.00
C ALA A 297 -22.33 7.11 32.97
N ASN A 298 -22.29 7.74 34.10
CA ASN A 298 -22.18 9.21 34.21
C ASN A 298 -21.02 9.82 33.44
N GLU A 299 -19.81 9.19 33.48
CA GLU A 299 -18.66 9.69 32.70
C GLU A 299 -18.92 9.69 31.18
N ALA A 300 -19.64 8.68 30.69
CA ALA A 300 -20.02 8.61 29.27
C ALA A 300 -21.02 9.71 28.91
N MET A 301 -21.94 10.01 29.80
CA MET A 301 -22.97 11.06 29.61
C MET A 301 -22.36 12.47 29.63
N VAL A 302 -21.40 12.72 30.49
CA VAL A 302 -20.63 13.99 30.48
C VAL A 302 -19.97 14.20 29.12
N ILE A 303 -19.29 13.17 28.59
CA ILE A 303 -18.64 13.24 27.26
C ILE A 303 -19.68 13.49 26.17
N LEU A 304 -20.82 12.79 26.22
CA LEU A 304 -21.92 12.97 25.27
C LEU A 304 -22.43 14.43 25.28
N ASP A 305 -22.65 14.98 26.44
CA ASP A 305 -23.18 16.34 26.59
C ASP A 305 -22.20 17.40 26.09
N GLU A 306 -20.92 17.31 26.47
CA GLU A 306 -19.87 18.25 26.08
C GLU A 306 -19.54 18.24 24.59
N GLY A 307 -19.68 17.10 23.92
CA GLY A 307 -19.23 16.96 22.53
C GLY A 307 -20.33 16.85 21.48
N PHE A 308 -21.60 16.87 21.89
CA PHE A 308 -22.72 16.64 20.99
C PHE A 308 -22.84 17.73 19.91
N GLU A 309 -22.85 19.01 20.29
CA GLU A 309 -23.02 20.13 19.34
C GLU A 309 -21.90 20.21 18.31
N ASP A 310 -20.68 19.79 18.66
CA ASP A 310 -19.55 19.75 17.73
C ASP A 310 -19.63 18.55 16.74
N SER A 311 -20.52 17.59 16.99
CA SER A 311 -20.61 16.33 16.26
C SER A 311 -21.79 16.23 15.27
N ILE A 312 -22.66 17.25 15.24
CA ILE A 312 -23.88 17.29 14.41
C ILE A 312 -23.89 18.42 13.39
#